data_c0999f1a67bf69fcad1b88073b923def
#
_entry.id   c0999f1a67bf69fcad1b88073b923def
#
_cell.length_a   1.000
_cell.length_b   1.000
_cell.length_c   1.000
_cell.angle_alpha   90.00
_cell.angle_beta   90.00
_cell.angle_gamma   90.00
#
_symmetry.space_group_name_H-M   'P 1'
#
loop_
_entity.id
_entity.type
_entity.pdbx_description
1 polymer ?
#
loop_
_entity_poly.entity_id
_entity_poly.type
_entity_poly.pdbx_seq_one_letter_code
_entity_poly.pdbx_strand_id
1 'polypeptide(L)'
;MKKTVRSISKMKGGEKIAMITAYDAIFARLADEAGADMILVGDSLGNTFLGFDSTVPVSLEMMLHHTAAVARAKTDALVVADVPFGCAHFEFDRLDRKSVV
;
A
#
# COMPACT_ATOMS: atom_id res chain seq x y z
N MET A 1 -9.66 0.70 16.08
CA MET A 1 -9.39 2.12 15.75
C MET A 1 -8.51 2.22 14.54
N LYS A 2 -8.84 3.09 13.63
CA LYS A 2 -8.06 3.30 12.41
C LYS A 2 -6.65 3.78 12.73
N LYS A 3 -5.63 3.08 12.23
CA LYS A 3 -4.24 3.49 12.34
C LYS A 3 -3.95 4.66 11.41
N THR A 4 -3.12 5.58 11.88
CA THR A 4 -2.69 6.76 11.12
C THR A 4 -1.16 6.83 11.12
N VAL A 5 -0.60 7.68 10.28
CA VAL A 5 0.85 7.94 10.28
C VAL A 5 1.30 8.32 11.69
N ARG A 6 0.53 9.16 12.35
CA ARG A 6 0.85 9.61 13.71
C ARG A 6 0.84 8.46 14.73
N SER A 7 -0.19 7.60 14.69
CA SER A 7 -0.28 6.48 15.62
C SER A 7 0.83 5.46 15.39
N ILE A 8 1.20 5.21 14.13
CA ILE A 8 2.33 4.33 13.80
C ILE A 8 3.64 4.94 14.30
N SER A 9 3.85 6.23 14.11
CA SER A 9 5.06 6.91 14.58
C SER A 9 5.23 6.80 16.10
N LYS A 10 4.14 6.82 16.84
CA LYS A 10 4.16 6.68 18.29
C LYS A 10 4.55 5.28 18.77
N MET A 11 4.51 4.29 17.91
CA MET A 11 4.91 2.91 18.25
C MET A 11 6.43 2.75 18.26
N LYS A 12 7.17 3.72 17.74
CA LYS A 12 8.63 3.66 17.70
C LYS A 12 9.20 3.53 19.13
N GLY A 13 10.05 2.53 19.33
CA GLY A 13 10.66 2.26 20.61
C GLY A 13 9.78 1.47 21.58
N GLY A 14 8.54 1.18 21.21
CA GLY A 14 7.61 0.37 22.00
C GLY A 14 7.30 -0.95 21.31
N GLU A 15 6.03 -1.21 21.01
CA GLU A 15 5.62 -2.44 20.35
C GLU A 15 6.17 -2.50 18.92
N LYS A 16 6.40 -3.71 18.44
CA LYS A 16 6.81 -3.92 17.06
C LYS A 16 5.66 -3.61 16.11
N ILE A 17 6.00 -3.03 14.96
CA ILE A 17 5.04 -2.69 13.93
C ILE A 17 5.01 -3.85 12.92
N ALA A 18 3.84 -4.41 12.68
CA ALA A 18 3.66 -5.47 11.68
C ALA A 18 3.11 -4.87 10.39
N MET A 19 3.84 -5.04 9.29
CA MET A 19 3.39 -4.61 7.97
C MET A 19 3.26 -5.84 7.08
N ILE A 20 2.11 -5.96 6.42
CA ILE A 20 1.79 -7.09 5.54
C ILE A 20 1.44 -6.53 4.18
N THR A 21 1.92 -7.16 3.11
CA THR A 21 1.54 -6.77 1.75
C THR A 21 0.19 -7.37 1.37
N ALA A 22 -0.61 -6.59 0.65
CA ALA A 22 -1.86 -7.07 0.07
C ALA A 22 -2.17 -6.27 -1.20
N TYR A 23 -2.81 -6.91 -2.17
CA TYR A 23 -3.08 -6.31 -3.47
C TYR A 23 -4.56 -6.26 -3.83
N ASP A 24 -5.42 -6.73 -2.94
CA ASP A 24 -6.88 -6.74 -3.13
C ASP A 24 -7.61 -6.63 -1.81
N ALA A 25 -8.93 -6.46 -1.88
CA ALA A 25 -9.76 -6.23 -0.70
C ALA A 25 -9.83 -7.44 0.23
N ILE A 26 -9.85 -8.65 -0.32
CA ILE A 26 -9.96 -9.86 0.50
C ILE A 26 -8.71 -10.06 1.35
N PHE A 27 -7.54 -10.00 0.73
CA PHE A 27 -6.28 -10.16 1.47
C PHE A 27 -6.02 -9.00 2.42
N ALA A 28 -6.48 -7.79 2.07
CA ALA A 28 -6.39 -6.65 2.98
C ALA A 28 -7.21 -6.90 4.26
N ARG A 29 -8.42 -7.44 4.12
CA ARG A 29 -9.23 -7.78 5.28
C ARG A 29 -8.60 -8.88 6.13
N LEU A 30 -8.01 -9.88 5.48
CA LEU A 30 -7.33 -10.97 6.21
C LEU A 30 -6.12 -10.43 6.98
N ALA A 31 -5.34 -9.56 6.36
CA ALA A 31 -4.20 -8.92 7.02
C ALA A 31 -4.65 -8.10 8.23
N ASP A 32 -5.72 -7.36 8.07
CA ASP A 32 -6.28 -6.52 9.14
C ASP A 32 -6.78 -7.38 10.30
N GLU A 33 -7.51 -8.45 9.99
CA GLU A 33 -7.99 -9.40 11.01
C GLU A 33 -6.85 -10.09 11.73
N ALA A 34 -5.74 -10.30 11.05
CA ALA A 34 -4.53 -10.89 11.65
C ALA A 34 -3.77 -9.93 12.56
N GLY A 35 -4.19 -8.66 12.61
CA GLY A 35 -3.60 -7.67 13.49
C GLY A 35 -2.50 -6.83 12.88
N ALA A 36 -2.41 -6.75 11.55
CA ALA A 36 -1.43 -5.90 10.90
C ALA A 36 -1.65 -4.43 11.28
N ASP A 37 -0.55 -3.71 11.51
CA ASP A 37 -0.60 -2.27 11.77
C ASP A 37 -0.61 -1.47 10.47
N MET A 38 0.05 -2.00 9.45
CA MET A 38 0.17 -1.38 8.13
C MET A 38 -0.05 -2.43 7.06
N ILE A 39 -0.63 -2.00 5.94
CA ILE A 39 -0.78 -2.82 4.74
C ILE A 39 -0.05 -2.11 3.60
N LEU A 40 0.91 -2.79 3.01
CA LEU A 40 1.69 -2.23 1.90
C LEU A 40 1.13 -2.71 0.57
N VAL A 41 0.81 -1.77 -0.31
CA VAL A 41 0.59 -2.06 -1.72
C VAL A 41 1.91 -1.73 -2.42
N GLY A 42 2.77 -2.73 -2.55
CA GLY A 42 4.11 -2.54 -3.10
C GLY A 42 4.15 -2.75 -4.60
N ASP A 43 5.10 -2.10 -5.27
CA ASP A 43 5.29 -2.29 -6.71
C ASP A 43 5.78 -3.71 -7.04
N SER A 44 6.19 -4.48 -6.03
CA SER A 44 6.46 -5.91 -6.18
C SER A 44 5.25 -6.69 -6.69
N LEU A 45 4.05 -6.10 -6.69
CA LEU A 45 2.88 -6.72 -7.33
C LEU A 45 3.17 -7.06 -8.81
N GLY A 46 4.07 -6.32 -9.44
CA GLY A 46 4.50 -6.61 -10.81
C GLY A 46 5.11 -8.00 -10.93
N ASN A 47 5.94 -8.40 -9.96
CA ASN A 47 6.56 -9.72 -9.95
C ASN A 47 5.60 -10.79 -9.44
N THR A 48 5.00 -10.57 -8.27
CA THR A 48 4.30 -11.61 -7.52
C THR A 48 2.86 -11.82 -7.99
N PHE A 49 2.22 -10.78 -8.49
CA PHE A 49 0.82 -10.84 -8.91
C PHE A 49 0.67 -10.83 -10.43
N LEU A 50 1.43 -9.97 -11.13
CA LEU A 50 1.30 -9.82 -12.59
C LEU A 50 2.30 -10.65 -13.38
N GLY A 51 3.29 -11.23 -12.72
CA GLY A 51 4.24 -12.15 -13.36
C GLY A 51 5.34 -11.50 -14.18
N PHE A 52 5.57 -10.21 -14.03
CA PHE A 52 6.67 -9.52 -14.71
C PHE A 52 8.02 -9.94 -14.11
N ASP A 53 9.07 -9.87 -14.91
CA ASP A 53 10.43 -10.19 -14.43
C ASP A 53 11.02 -9.08 -13.54
N SER A 54 10.48 -7.88 -13.61
CA SER A 54 10.91 -6.75 -12.77
C SER A 54 9.73 -5.85 -12.44
N THR A 55 9.96 -4.85 -11.57
CA THR A 55 8.92 -3.88 -11.21
C THR A 55 8.85 -2.72 -12.21
N VAL A 56 9.80 -2.62 -13.15
CA VAL A 56 9.86 -1.50 -14.09
C VAL A 56 8.59 -1.31 -14.93
N PRO A 57 7.91 -2.39 -15.43
CA PRO A 57 6.67 -2.22 -16.19
C PRO A 57 5.47 -1.76 -15.37
N VAL A 58 5.55 -1.75 -14.04
CA VAL A 58 4.42 -1.35 -13.19
C VAL A 58 4.13 0.14 -13.39
N SER A 59 2.91 0.44 -13.79
CA SER A 59 2.47 1.81 -14.03
C SER A 59 1.80 2.43 -12.81
N LEU A 60 1.66 3.76 -12.82
CA LEU A 60 0.90 4.45 -11.78
C LEU A 60 -0.55 3.97 -11.75
N GLU A 61 -1.15 3.71 -12.91
CA GLU A 61 -2.51 3.19 -13.00
C GLU A 61 -2.65 1.84 -12.31
N MET A 62 -1.69 0.94 -12.49
CA MET A 62 -1.68 -0.35 -11.80
C MET A 62 -1.63 -0.16 -10.29
N MET A 63 -0.76 0.73 -9.81
CA MET A 63 -0.66 1.01 -8.39
C MET A 63 -1.94 1.64 -7.84
N LEU A 64 -2.54 2.57 -8.56
CA LEU A 64 -3.79 3.19 -8.15
C LEU A 64 -4.94 2.18 -8.12
N HIS A 65 -5.00 1.29 -9.11
CA HIS A 65 -6.02 0.24 -9.17
C HIS A 65 -5.96 -0.67 -7.94
N HIS A 66 -4.79 -1.18 -7.64
CA HIS A 66 -4.63 -2.09 -6.50
C HIS A 66 -4.76 -1.37 -5.15
N THR A 67 -4.24 -0.15 -5.05
CA THR A 67 -4.36 0.64 -3.83
C THR A 67 -5.82 0.98 -3.53
N ALA A 68 -6.59 1.33 -4.56
CA ALA A 68 -8.02 1.58 -4.41
C ALA A 68 -8.78 0.33 -3.94
N ALA A 69 -8.43 -0.84 -4.48
CA ALA A 69 -9.05 -2.10 -4.05
C ALA A 69 -8.78 -2.38 -2.58
N VAL A 70 -7.53 -2.20 -2.15
CA VAL A 70 -7.15 -2.37 -0.74
C VAL A 70 -7.86 -1.34 0.14
N ALA A 71 -7.93 -0.10 -0.30
CA ALA A 71 -8.58 0.97 0.46
C ALA A 71 -10.07 0.72 0.67
N ARG A 72 -10.74 0.08 -0.31
CA ARG A 72 -12.17 -0.27 -0.18
C ARG A 72 -12.44 -1.30 0.90
N ALA A 73 -11.44 -2.03 1.35
CA ALA A 73 -11.58 -2.97 2.45
C ALA A 73 -11.86 -2.26 3.78
N LYS A 74 -11.56 -0.96 3.87
CA LYS A 74 -11.79 -0.12 5.05
C LYS A 74 -11.18 -0.72 6.31
N THR A 75 -9.90 -1.08 6.22
CA THR A 75 -9.17 -1.69 7.32
C THR A 75 -8.83 -0.66 8.40
N ASP A 76 -8.58 -1.14 9.62
CA ASP A 76 -7.99 -0.30 10.68
C ASP A 76 -6.51 -0.08 10.43
N ALA A 77 -5.83 -1.03 9.78
CA ALA A 77 -4.44 -0.88 9.39
C ALA A 77 -4.25 0.30 8.45
N LEU A 78 -3.11 0.98 8.57
CA LEU A 78 -2.75 2.08 7.67
C LEU A 78 -2.33 1.51 6.32
N VAL A 79 -2.95 1.98 5.24
CA VAL A 79 -2.59 1.57 3.88
C VAL A 79 -1.49 2.47 3.36
N VAL A 80 -0.42 1.86 2.88
CA VAL A 80 0.75 2.54 2.31
C VAL A 80 0.97 1.99 0.91
N ALA A 81 1.20 2.87 -0.05
CA ALA A 81 1.43 2.47 -1.43
C ALA A 81 2.77 3.00 -1.94
N ASP A 82 3.49 2.15 -2.66
CA ASP A 82 4.71 2.56 -3.35
C ASP A 82 4.39 3.42 -4.56
N VAL A 83 5.32 4.30 -4.90
CA VAL A 83 5.29 5.05 -6.15
C VAL A 83 6.06 4.25 -7.20
N PRO A 84 5.47 3.99 -8.39
CA PRO A 84 6.18 3.26 -9.43
C PRO A 84 7.45 3.96 -9.87
N PHE A 85 8.40 3.19 -10.40
CA PHE A 85 9.67 3.69 -10.87
C PHE A 85 9.47 4.85 -11.86
N GLY A 86 10.12 5.96 -11.59
CA GLY A 86 10.08 7.15 -12.44
C GLY A 86 8.88 8.08 -12.27
N CYS A 87 7.77 7.59 -11.69
CA CYS A 87 6.54 8.40 -11.58
C CYS A 87 6.70 9.61 -10.66
N ALA A 88 7.50 9.48 -9.61
CA ALA A 88 7.73 10.59 -8.69
C ALA A 88 8.38 11.79 -9.36
N HIS A 89 9.13 11.56 -10.44
CA HIS A 89 9.82 12.63 -11.16
C HIS A 89 8.98 13.26 -12.26
N PHE A 90 8.11 12.49 -12.90
CA PHE A 90 7.43 12.90 -14.13
C PHE A 90 5.92 13.12 -13.95
N GLU A 91 5.33 12.62 -12.88
CA GLU A 91 3.90 12.67 -12.66
C GLU A 91 3.56 13.15 -11.24
N PHE A 92 4.37 14.05 -10.70
CA PHE A 92 4.19 14.54 -9.33
C PHE A 92 2.79 15.11 -9.08
N ASP A 93 2.29 15.97 -9.98
CA ASP A 93 0.96 16.56 -9.83
C ASP A 93 -0.13 15.51 -9.83
N ARG A 94 0.04 14.47 -10.65
CA ARG A 94 -0.90 13.37 -10.74
C ARG A 94 -0.90 12.54 -9.46
N LEU A 95 0.26 12.27 -8.89
CA LEU A 95 0.38 11.58 -7.62
C LEU A 95 -0.29 12.35 -6.50
N ASP A 96 -0.04 13.66 -6.45
CA ASP A 96 -0.58 14.54 -5.42
C ASP A 96 -2.11 14.55 -5.45
N ARG A 97 -2.71 14.59 -6.65
CA ARG A 97 -4.17 14.62 -6.80
C ARG A 97 -4.83 13.27 -6.56
N LYS A 98 -4.14 12.17 -6.80
CA LYS A 98 -4.71 10.83 -6.80
C LYS A 98 -4.23 9.95 -5.66
N SER A 99 -3.49 10.51 -4.73
CA SER A 99 -3.06 9.78 -3.55
C SER A 99 -4.29 9.35 -2.75
N VAL A 100 -4.34 8.07 -2.36
CA VAL A 100 -5.47 7.45 -1.65
C VAL A 100 -5.09 6.95 -0.26
N VAL A 101 -3.94 7.29 0.19
CA VAL A 101 -3.48 6.89 1.52
C VAL A 101 -4.00 7.78 2.62
#